data_5ca800f3fbd68c5d1844aba038a1b0d5
#
_entry.id   5ca800f3fbd68c5d1844aba038a1b0d5
#
_cell.length_a   1.000
_cell.length_b   1.000
_cell.length_c   1.000
_cell.angle_alpha   90.00
_cell.angle_beta   90.00
_cell.angle_gamma   90.00
#
_symmetry.space_group_name_H-M   'P 1'
#
loop_
_entity.id
_entity.type
_entity.pdbx_description
1 polymer ?
#
loop_
_entity_poly.entity_id
_entity_poly.type
_entity_poly.pdbx_seq_one_letter_code
_entity_poly.pdbx_strand_id
1 'polypeptide(L)'
;MISFRLAGHPLSQEAMVKCVERTGKLLVLRPDNTVAIGRVAATKLSSMSLPLRLYYNQTVFRSDDIHTGARTEIDQCGVELIGAEGLRADLEMLSMAIDALEACGVKDYHMEIGHVAFFSALLGELGAEPAECGRLRRCVEQKKLCCLSSAAEKWRDTPAGMTLWNLPRLFGGVEVLEQARGLTTQPE
;
A
#
# COMPACT_ATOMS: atom_id res chain seq x y z
N MET A 1 -6.65 0.04 19.13
CA MET A 1 -5.23 -0.33 18.90
C MET A 1 -5.05 -1.82 18.56
N ILE A 2 -5.67 -2.75 19.27
CA ILE A 2 -5.54 -4.21 19.02
C ILE A 2 -5.99 -4.60 17.61
N SER A 3 -7.09 -4.06 17.10
CA SER A 3 -7.61 -4.39 15.77
C SER A 3 -6.67 -4.01 14.63
N PHE A 4 -5.95 -2.89 14.73
CA PHE A 4 -4.96 -2.48 13.71
C PHE A 4 -3.71 -3.36 13.72
N ARG A 5 -3.27 -3.84 14.90
CA ARG A 5 -2.15 -4.79 14.99
C ARG A 5 -2.49 -6.16 14.43
N LEU A 6 -3.70 -6.66 14.72
CA LEU A 6 -4.16 -7.96 14.23
C LEU A 6 -4.40 -7.99 12.71
N ALA A 7 -4.79 -6.85 12.15
CA ALA A 7 -5.00 -6.71 10.70
C ALA A 7 -3.69 -6.53 9.91
N GLY A 8 -2.51 -6.52 10.57
CA GLY A 8 -1.23 -6.31 9.88
C GLY A 8 -1.14 -4.94 9.19
N HIS A 9 -1.82 -3.92 9.73
CA HIS A 9 -1.90 -2.61 9.12
C HIS A 9 -0.51 -2.00 8.93
N PRO A 10 -0.16 -1.46 7.74
CA PRO A 10 1.17 -0.97 7.43
C PRO A 10 1.56 0.31 8.17
N LEU A 11 0.60 1.01 8.80
CA LEU A 11 0.90 2.23 9.57
C LEU A 11 1.69 1.91 10.84
N SER A 12 2.82 2.60 10.99
CA SER A 12 3.62 2.52 12.20
C SER A 12 2.85 3.04 13.41
N GLN A 13 3.18 2.55 14.60
CA GLN A 13 2.56 3.06 15.84
C GLN A 13 2.92 4.54 16.11
N GLU A 14 4.00 5.01 15.53
CA GLU A 14 4.48 6.40 15.62
C GLU A 14 3.59 7.34 14.80
N ALA A 15 3.11 6.88 13.64
CA ALA A 15 2.19 7.64 12.79
C ALA A 15 0.75 7.70 13.33
N MET A 16 0.43 7.01 14.43
CA MET A 16 -0.90 7.00 15.02
C MET A 16 -1.06 8.11 16.06
N VAL A 17 -2.08 8.95 15.90
CA VAL A 17 -2.46 9.95 16.90
C VAL A 17 -3.12 9.26 18.09
N LYS A 18 -2.50 9.39 19.27
CA LYS A 18 -2.91 8.73 20.51
C LYS A 18 -3.48 9.76 21.47
N CYS A 19 -4.54 9.39 22.18
CA CYS A 19 -5.11 10.20 23.25
C CYS A 19 -5.42 9.32 24.48
N VAL A 20 -5.48 9.93 25.63
CA VAL A 20 -5.80 9.25 26.90
C VAL A 20 -7.20 9.67 27.33
N GLU A 21 -8.08 8.69 27.49
CA GLU A 21 -9.42 8.92 28.02
C GLU A 21 -9.35 9.27 29.50
N ARG A 22 -10.40 9.90 30.05
CA ARG A 22 -10.50 10.28 31.47
C ARG A 22 -10.30 9.10 32.44
N THR A 23 -10.58 7.89 31.96
CA THR A 23 -10.35 6.63 32.73
C THR A 23 -8.91 6.14 32.66
N GLY A 24 -8.00 6.86 31.99
CA GLY A 24 -6.62 6.44 31.77
C GLY A 24 -6.43 5.48 30.58
N LYS A 25 -7.51 5.12 29.87
CA LYS A 25 -7.43 4.22 28.72
C LYS A 25 -6.80 4.91 27.52
N LEU A 26 -5.81 4.26 26.91
CA LEU A 26 -5.18 4.73 25.68
C LEU A 26 -6.11 4.47 24.48
N LEU A 27 -6.49 5.53 23.80
CA LEU A 27 -7.25 5.50 22.55
C LEU A 27 -6.37 5.90 21.39
N VAL A 28 -6.76 5.49 20.19
CA VAL A 28 -6.15 5.90 18.93
C VAL A 28 -7.22 6.51 18.06
N LEU A 29 -6.99 7.71 17.55
CA LEU A 29 -7.83 8.29 16.51
C LEU A 29 -7.64 7.45 15.25
N ARG A 30 -8.73 7.27 14.47
CA ARG A 30 -8.69 6.41 13.29
C ARG A 30 -7.64 6.89 12.27
N PRO A 31 -6.62 6.10 11.95
CA PRO A 31 -5.61 6.49 10.96
C PRO A 31 -6.01 6.09 9.55
N ASP A 32 -7.05 5.23 9.43
CA ASP A 32 -7.52 4.65 8.18
C ASP A 32 -8.95 4.09 8.35
N ASN A 33 -9.71 4.01 7.27
CA ASN A 33 -11.10 3.52 7.30
C ASN A 33 -11.23 2.05 6.89
N THR A 34 -10.33 1.50 6.10
CA THR A 34 -10.41 0.14 5.53
C THR A 34 -10.61 -0.93 6.60
N VAL A 35 -9.80 -0.90 7.67
CA VAL A 35 -9.93 -1.88 8.78
C VAL A 35 -11.27 -1.75 9.51
N ALA A 36 -11.77 -0.53 9.66
CA ALA A 36 -13.07 -0.30 10.29
C ALA A 36 -14.21 -0.83 9.43
N ILE A 37 -14.12 -0.64 8.11
CA ILE A 37 -15.09 -1.14 7.14
C ILE A 37 -15.04 -2.67 7.07
N GLY A 38 -13.85 -3.26 7.02
CA GLY A 38 -13.68 -4.71 7.08
C GLY A 38 -14.36 -5.33 8.31
N ARG A 39 -14.23 -4.68 9.48
CA ARG A 39 -14.95 -5.10 10.68
C ARG A 39 -16.46 -4.97 10.55
N VAL A 40 -16.96 -3.89 9.96
CA VAL A 40 -18.41 -3.71 9.70
C VAL A 40 -18.90 -4.80 8.75
N ALA A 41 -18.19 -5.08 7.67
CA ALA A 41 -18.51 -6.15 6.74
C ALA A 41 -18.58 -7.51 7.44
N ALA A 42 -17.57 -7.84 8.25
CA ALA A 42 -17.49 -9.12 8.96
C ALA A 42 -18.53 -9.29 10.09
N THR A 43 -19.11 -8.20 10.60
CA THR A 43 -20.06 -8.26 11.74
C THR A 43 -21.47 -7.89 11.33
N LYS A 44 -21.67 -6.65 10.89
CA LYS A 44 -23.01 -6.12 10.61
C LYS A 44 -23.56 -6.53 9.24
N LEU A 45 -22.67 -6.76 8.28
CA LEU A 45 -23.05 -7.09 6.91
C LEU A 45 -22.75 -8.56 6.56
N SER A 46 -22.40 -9.39 7.55
CA SER A 46 -22.04 -10.79 7.36
C SER A 46 -23.12 -11.67 6.73
N SER A 47 -24.40 -11.26 6.82
CA SER A 47 -25.54 -11.95 6.21
C SER A 47 -25.85 -11.45 4.80
N MET A 48 -25.20 -10.41 4.31
CA MET A 48 -25.44 -9.89 2.97
C MET A 48 -24.70 -10.71 1.92
N SER A 49 -25.27 -10.79 0.73
CA SER A 49 -24.64 -11.46 -0.41
C SER A 49 -23.42 -10.69 -0.90
N LEU A 50 -22.37 -11.42 -1.22
CA LEU A 50 -21.15 -10.88 -1.84
C LEU A 50 -21.34 -10.74 -3.37
N PRO A 51 -20.64 -9.79 -4.01
CA PRO A 51 -19.68 -8.85 -3.44
C PRO A 51 -20.33 -7.62 -2.79
N LEU A 52 -19.75 -7.13 -1.71
CA LEU A 52 -20.16 -5.86 -1.10
C LEU A 52 -19.38 -4.70 -1.76
N ARG A 53 -20.12 -3.69 -2.19
CA ARG A 53 -19.59 -2.41 -2.69
C ARG A 53 -19.91 -1.33 -1.68
N LEU A 54 -18.89 -0.87 -0.99
CA LEU A 54 -19.03 0.11 0.08
C LEU A 54 -18.23 1.37 -0.26
N TYR A 55 -18.70 2.51 0.18
CA TYR A 55 -17.96 3.76 0.09
C TYR A 55 -17.95 4.47 1.44
N TYR A 56 -16.97 5.32 1.62
CA TYR A 56 -16.86 6.16 2.81
C TYR A 56 -16.38 7.56 2.46
N ASN A 57 -16.81 8.50 3.27
CA ASN A 57 -16.26 9.85 3.30
C ASN A 57 -16.13 10.26 4.76
N GLN A 58 -14.91 10.21 5.29
CA GLN A 58 -14.66 10.44 6.72
C GLN A 58 -13.26 11.00 6.94
N THR A 59 -13.12 11.76 8.00
CA THR A 59 -11.83 12.24 8.48
C THR A 59 -11.00 11.12 9.08
N VAL A 60 -9.71 11.07 8.74
CA VAL A 60 -8.68 10.22 9.35
C VAL A 60 -7.61 11.08 10.00
N PHE A 61 -6.87 10.51 10.96
CA PHE A 61 -5.86 11.22 11.73
C PHE A 61 -4.52 10.50 11.64
N ARG A 62 -3.52 11.20 11.07
CA ARG A 62 -2.17 10.68 10.94
C ARG A 62 -1.18 11.70 11.50
N SER A 63 -0.23 11.22 12.28
CA SER A 63 0.89 12.02 12.75
C SER A 63 2.07 11.73 11.82
N ASP A 64 2.15 12.48 10.73
CA ASP A 64 3.36 12.49 9.91
C ASP A 64 4.45 13.31 10.60
N ASP A 65 5.69 13.18 10.14
CA ASP A 65 6.83 13.88 10.75
C ASP A 65 6.52 15.37 10.95
N ILE A 66 6.69 15.83 12.19
CA ILE A 66 6.40 17.19 12.68
C ILE A 66 7.06 18.29 11.79
N HIS A 67 8.07 17.89 11.03
CA HIS A 67 8.86 18.81 10.20
C HIS A 67 8.29 19.07 8.79
N THR A 68 7.26 18.34 8.38
CA THR A 68 6.70 18.46 7.00
C THR A 68 5.58 19.48 6.87
N GLY A 69 5.07 20.02 7.97
CA GLY A 69 3.89 20.89 7.98
C GLY A 69 2.60 20.20 7.51
N ALA A 70 2.60 18.88 7.42
CA ALA A 70 1.44 18.10 7.01
C ALA A 70 0.31 18.21 8.05
N ARG A 71 -0.93 18.25 7.55
CA ARG A 71 -2.11 18.26 8.42
C ARG A 71 -2.28 16.90 9.07
N THR A 72 -2.48 16.88 10.38
CA THR A 72 -2.81 15.67 11.14
C THR A 72 -4.22 15.15 10.82
N GLU A 73 -5.12 16.05 10.49
CA GLU A 73 -6.50 15.77 10.12
C GLU A 73 -6.65 15.81 8.60
N ILE A 74 -7.13 14.71 8.01
CA ILE A 74 -7.22 14.51 6.56
C ILE A 74 -8.61 13.99 6.24
N ASP A 75 -9.36 14.69 5.40
CA ASP A 75 -10.60 14.16 4.85
C ASP A 75 -10.28 13.12 3.78
N GLN A 76 -10.81 11.93 3.98
CA GLN A 76 -10.59 10.77 3.11
C GLN A 76 -11.92 10.24 2.60
N CYS A 77 -12.06 10.16 1.28
CA CYS A 77 -13.11 9.35 0.67
C CYS A 77 -12.47 8.13 -0.02
N GLY A 78 -13.23 7.06 -0.09
CA GLY A 78 -12.76 5.83 -0.71
C GLY A 78 -13.86 4.82 -0.89
N VAL A 79 -13.51 3.76 -1.58
CA VAL A 79 -14.39 2.64 -1.91
C VAL A 79 -13.74 1.32 -1.52
N GLU A 80 -14.56 0.36 -1.15
CA GLU A 80 -14.13 -0.98 -0.76
C GLU A 80 -14.98 -2.00 -1.50
N LEU A 81 -14.33 -2.89 -2.25
CA LEU A 81 -14.96 -4.02 -2.92
C LEU A 81 -14.56 -5.30 -2.17
N ILE A 82 -15.51 -5.93 -1.50
CA ILE A 82 -15.27 -7.08 -0.62
C ILE A 82 -15.95 -8.31 -1.19
N GLY A 83 -15.18 -9.40 -1.37
CA GLY A 83 -15.68 -10.68 -1.86
C GLY A 83 -15.79 -10.78 -3.38
N ALA A 84 -15.03 -9.96 -4.11
CA ALA A 84 -14.78 -10.12 -5.53
C ALA A 84 -13.27 -10.28 -5.77
N GLU A 85 -12.90 -11.12 -6.70
CA GLU A 85 -11.51 -11.42 -7.07
C GLU A 85 -11.30 -11.33 -8.58
N GLY A 86 -10.03 -11.18 -8.97
CA GLY A 86 -9.55 -11.21 -10.34
C GLY A 86 -9.63 -9.89 -11.09
N LEU A 87 -9.16 -9.93 -12.33
CA LEU A 87 -8.93 -8.76 -13.16
C LEU A 87 -10.14 -7.82 -13.30
N ARG A 88 -11.36 -8.37 -13.29
CA ARG A 88 -12.57 -7.54 -13.39
C ARG A 88 -12.79 -6.68 -12.15
N ALA A 89 -12.47 -7.22 -10.96
CA ALA A 89 -12.55 -6.48 -9.71
C ALA A 89 -11.51 -5.35 -9.69
N ASP A 90 -10.28 -5.65 -10.10
CA ASP A 90 -9.20 -4.65 -10.18
C ASP A 90 -9.55 -3.52 -11.17
N LEU A 91 -10.06 -3.88 -12.36
CA LEU A 91 -10.49 -2.90 -13.36
C LEU A 91 -11.66 -2.04 -12.87
N GLU A 92 -12.64 -2.62 -12.15
CA GLU A 92 -13.74 -1.86 -11.54
C GLU A 92 -13.19 -0.79 -10.59
N MET A 93 -12.23 -1.15 -9.74
CA MET A 93 -11.65 -0.23 -8.77
C MET A 93 -10.82 0.87 -9.43
N LEU A 94 -10.02 0.52 -10.45
CA LEU A 94 -9.23 1.50 -11.20
C LEU A 94 -10.11 2.48 -11.98
N SER A 95 -11.15 1.97 -12.68
CA SER A 95 -12.10 2.82 -13.40
C SER A 95 -12.82 3.78 -12.47
N MET A 96 -13.25 3.29 -11.31
CA MET A 96 -13.93 4.14 -10.31
C MET A 96 -13.00 5.23 -9.76
N ALA A 97 -11.71 4.94 -9.59
CA ALA A 97 -10.73 5.95 -9.17
C ALA A 97 -10.56 7.05 -10.23
N ILE A 98 -10.53 6.68 -11.51
CA ILE A 98 -10.48 7.62 -12.64
C ILE A 98 -11.75 8.48 -12.66
N ASP A 99 -12.92 7.85 -12.63
CA ASP A 99 -14.21 8.54 -12.66
C ASP A 99 -14.36 9.54 -11.49
N ALA A 100 -13.85 9.16 -10.30
CA ALA A 100 -13.88 10.02 -9.12
C ALA A 100 -12.99 11.27 -9.31
N LEU A 101 -11.79 11.12 -9.87
CA LEU A 101 -10.89 12.26 -10.17
C LEU A 101 -11.51 13.20 -11.21
N GLU A 102 -12.09 12.65 -12.28
CA GLU A 102 -12.76 13.41 -13.33
C GLU A 102 -14.00 14.15 -12.78
N ALA A 103 -14.79 13.48 -11.93
CA ALA A 103 -15.95 14.11 -11.26
C ALA A 103 -15.54 15.26 -10.34
N CYS A 104 -14.35 15.20 -9.74
CA CYS A 104 -13.77 16.29 -8.95
C CYS A 104 -13.16 17.42 -9.82
N GLY A 105 -13.18 17.28 -11.15
CA GLY A 105 -12.61 18.26 -12.08
C GLY A 105 -11.08 18.20 -12.20
N VAL A 106 -10.44 17.16 -11.68
CA VAL A 106 -8.99 16.95 -11.82
C VAL A 106 -8.71 16.43 -13.22
N LYS A 107 -7.99 17.21 -14.03
CA LYS A 107 -7.72 16.90 -15.44
C LYS A 107 -6.29 16.45 -15.71
N ASP A 108 -5.39 16.84 -14.82
CA ASP A 108 -3.96 16.56 -14.96
C ASP A 108 -3.51 15.71 -13.76
N TYR A 109 -3.47 14.39 -13.98
CA TYR A 109 -3.06 13.42 -12.95
C TYR A 109 -2.29 12.25 -13.57
N HIS A 110 -1.46 11.64 -12.76
CA HIS A 110 -0.75 10.42 -13.10
C HIS A 110 -1.28 9.27 -12.25
N MET A 111 -1.63 8.14 -12.88
CA MET A 111 -1.99 6.92 -12.18
C MET A 111 -0.82 5.93 -12.25
N GLU A 112 -0.21 5.64 -11.13
CA GLU A 112 0.84 4.63 -11.01
C GLU A 112 0.20 3.30 -10.56
N ILE A 113 0.46 2.22 -11.31
CA ILE A 113 -0.01 0.88 -10.99
C ILE A 113 1.18 0.03 -10.59
N GLY A 114 1.11 -0.58 -9.41
CA GLY A 114 2.14 -1.49 -8.90
C GLY A 114 1.60 -2.88 -8.62
N HIS A 115 2.44 -3.89 -8.77
CA HIS A 115 2.08 -5.28 -8.51
C HIS A 115 2.96 -5.86 -7.39
N VAL A 116 2.38 -6.06 -6.22
CA VAL A 116 3.11 -6.51 -5.01
C VAL A 116 3.66 -7.93 -5.17
N ALA A 117 2.97 -8.81 -5.92
CA ALA A 117 3.41 -10.18 -6.10
C ALA A 117 4.75 -10.28 -6.83
N PHE A 118 5.00 -9.40 -7.82
CA PHE A 118 6.31 -9.32 -8.50
C PHE A 118 7.44 -9.07 -7.49
N PHE A 119 7.28 -8.06 -6.64
CA PHE A 119 8.29 -7.74 -5.63
C PHE A 119 8.45 -8.86 -4.59
N SER A 120 7.36 -9.51 -4.20
CA SER A 120 7.39 -10.63 -3.25
C SER A 120 8.07 -11.86 -3.85
N ALA A 121 7.84 -12.17 -5.12
CA ALA A 121 8.51 -13.24 -5.85
C ALA A 121 10.03 -12.98 -5.93
N LEU A 122 10.40 -11.75 -6.28
CA LEU A 122 11.79 -11.32 -6.34
C LEU A 122 12.52 -11.49 -4.99
N LEU A 123 11.87 -11.11 -3.89
CA LEU A 123 12.41 -11.32 -2.54
C LEU A 123 12.54 -12.81 -2.19
N GLY A 124 11.63 -13.64 -2.69
CA GLY A 124 11.69 -15.10 -2.57
C GLY A 124 12.89 -15.70 -3.31
N GLU A 125 13.16 -15.26 -4.55
CA GLU A 125 14.34 -15.68 -5.32
C GLU A 125 15.67 -15.29 -4.65
N LEU A 126 15.69 -14.14 -3.98
CA LEU A 126 16.85 -13.69 -3.22
C LEU A 126 17.12 -14.51 -1.95
N GLY A 127 16.15 -15.34 -1.52
CA GLY A 127 16.24 -16.04 -0.23
C GLY A 127 16.38 -15.08 0.95
N ALA A 128 15.76 -13.90 0.86
CA ALA A 128 15.86 -12.85 1.87
C ALA A 128 15.09 -13.22 3.14
N GLU A 129 15.73 -13.04 4.30
CA GLU A 129 15.09 -13.23 5.60
C GLU A 129 13.96 -12.22 5.82
N PRO A 130 12.94 -12.53 6.64
CA PRO A 130 11.79 -11.64 6.87
C PRO A 130 12.15 -10.21 7.28
N ALA A 131 13.20 -10.05 8.09
CA ALA A 131 13.71 -8.74 8.51
C ALA A 131 14.34 -7.95 7.36
N GLU A 132 15.05 -8.65 6.45
CA GLU A 132 15.63 -8.08 5.25
C GLU A 132 14.56 -7.68 4.24
N CYS A 133 13.55 -8.55 4.03
CA CYS A 133 12.39 -8.25 3.21
C CYS A 133 11.72 -6.94 3.63
N GLY A 134 11.49 -6.75 4.93
CA GLY A 134 10.91 -5.52 5.48
C GLY A 134 11.78 -4.29 5.25
N ARG A 135 13.11 -4.44 5.30
CA ARG A 135 14.05 -3.34 5.05
C ARG A 135 14.11 -2.97 3.57
N LEU A 136 14.24 -3.96 2.68
CA LEU A 136 14.24 -3.76 1.24
C LEU A 136 12.96 -3.10 0.75
N ARG A 137 11.80 -3.59 1.23
CA ARG A 137 10.49 -2.99 0.92
C ARG A 137 10.46 -1.51 1.28
N ARG A 138 10.83 -1.13 2.50
CA ARG A 138 10.87 0.28 2.91
C ARG A 138 11.81 1.14 2.07
N CYS A 139 12.98 0.60 1.66
CA CYS A 139 13.91 1.33 0.80
C CYS A 139 13.29 1.61 -0.58
N VAL A 140 12.56 0.65 -1.16
CA VAL A 140 11.88 0.80 -2.45
C VAL A 140 10.70 1.77 -2.33
N GLU A 141 9.83 1.59 -1.35
CA GLU A 141 8.65 2.46 -1.10
C GLU A 141 9.05 3.92 -0.87
N GLN A 142 10.15 4.15 -0.15
CA GLN A 142 10.67 5.49 0.12
C GLN A 142 11.55 6.04 -1.01
N LYS A 143 11.73 5.30 -2.10
CA LYS A 143 12.63 5.64 -3.24
C LYS A 143 14.05 6.00 -2.78
N LYS A 144 14.53 5.38 -1.68
CA LYS A 144 15.86 5.60 -1.11
C LYS A 144 16.89 4.67 -1.74
N LEU A 145 17.40 5.04 -2.90
CA LEU A 145 18.36 4.22 -3.67
C LEU A 145 19.64 3.90 -2.89
N CYS A 146 20.16 4.83 -2.10
CA CYS A 146 21.35 4.59 -1.27
C CYS A 146 21.10 3.52 -0.21
N CYS A 147 19.90 3.52 0.41
CA CYS A 147 19.48 2.51 1.38
C CYS A 147 19.35 1.14 0.70
N LEU A 148 18.74 1.13 -0.50
CA LEU A 148 18.57 -0.09 -1.29
C LEU A 148 19.91 -0.71 -1.67
N SER A 149 20.88 0.10 -2.14
CA SER A 149 22.22 -0.40 -2.51
C SER A 149 22.93 -1.08 -1.35
N SER A 150 22.92 -0.45 -0.18
CA SER A 150 23.53 -1.01 1.02
C SER A 150 22.79 -2.26 1.52
N ALA A 151 21.46 -2.27 1.44
CA ALA A 151 20.64 -3.38 1.90
C ALA A 151 20.70 -4.60 0.96
N ALA A 152 20.93 -4.40 -0.33
CA ALA A 152 20.97 -5.43 -1.36
C ALA A 152 22.38 -5.87 -1.76
N GLU A 153 23.44 -5.34 -1.12
CA GLU A 153 24.85 -5.57 -1.53
C GLU A 153 25.21 -7.04 -1.64
N LYS A 154 24.74 -7.89 -0.73
CA LYS A 154 25.06 -9.33 -0.75
C LYS A 154 24.48 -10.09 -1.95
N TRP A 155 23.51 -9.53 -2.65
CA TRP A 155 22.89 -10.12 -3.85
C TRP A 155 23.29 -9.44 -5.15
N ARG A 156 24.23 -8.50 -5.09
CA ARG A 156 24.60 -7.63 -6.21
C ARG A 156 24.91 -8.39 -7.50
N ASP A 157 25.61 -9.52 -7.38
CA ASP A 157 26.06 -10.31 -8.53
C ASP A 157 25.07 -11.41 -8.96
N THR A 158 23.88 -11.43 -8.34
CA THR A 158 22.80 -12.36 -8.72
C THR A 158 21.83 -11.72 -9.70
N PRO A 159 21.19 -12.49 -10.62
CA PRO A 159 20.18 -11.94 -11.53
C PRO A 159 19.03 -11.24 -10.79
N ALA A 160 18.52 -11.86 -9.73
CA ALA A 160 17.46 -11.28 -8.90
C ALA A 160 17.91 -9.99 -8.18
N GLY A 161 19.16 -9.92 -7.73
CA GLY A 161 19.73 -8.72 -7.12
C GLY A 161 19.89 -7.58 -8.13
N MET A 162 20.31 -7.87 -9.36
CA MET A 162 20.36 -6.89 -10.44
C MET A 162 18.95 -6.38 -10.81
N THR A 163 17.96 -7.26 -10.82
CA THR A 163 16.57 -6.89 -11.02
C THR A 163 16.10 -5.95 -9.92
N LEU A 164 16.34 -6.30 -8.66
CA LEU A 164 15.98 -5.45 -7.51
C LEU A 164 16.63 -4.06 -7.59
N TRP A 165 17.89 -4.00 -8.03
CA TRP A 165 18.62 -2.75 -8.22
C TRP A 165 18.05 -1.86 -9.32
N ASN A 166 17.60 -2.47 -10.41
CA ASN A 166 17.07 -1.74 -11.57
C ASN A 166 15.57 -1.35 -11.40
N LEU A 167 14.80 -2.12 -10.62
CA LEU A 167 13.38 -1.93 -10.45
C LEU A 167 12.97 -0.47 -10.11
N PRO A 168 13.59 0.23 -9.14
CA PRO A 168 13.23 1.61 -8.83
C PRO A 168 13.65 2.64 -9.88
N ARG A 169 14.36 2.21 -10.92
CA ARG A 169 14.81 3.04 -12.03
C ARG A 169 13.96 2.88 -13.28
N LEU A 170 13.02 1.95 -13.25
CA LEU A 170 12.08 1.75 -14.34
C LEU A 170 10.98 2.81 -14.24
N PHE A 171 11.05 3.81 -15.10
CA PHE A 171 10.06 4.86 -15.25
C PHE A 171 9.72 5.02 -16.72
N GLY A 172 8.44 5.17 -17.05
CA GLY A 172 8.00 5.40 -18.41
C GLY A 172 6.57 4.97 -18.63
N GLY A 173 6.18 4.86 -19.87
CA GLY A 173 4.90 4.33 -20.31
C GLY A 173 4.90 2.80 -20.39
N VAL A 174 4.09 2.25 -21.30
CA VAL A 174 3.93 0.80 -21.48
C VAL A 174 5.24 0.11 -21.90
N GLU A 175 6.14 0.82 -22.56
CA GLU A 175 7.46 0.34 -22.99
C GLU A 175 8.33 -0.15 -21.83
N VAL A 176 8.12 0.37 -20.63
CA VAL A 176 8.86 -0.05 -19.42
C VAL A 176 8.52 -1.49 -19.03
N LEU A 177 7.33 -1.97 -19.36
CA LEU A 177 6.92 -3.34 -19.08
C LEU A 177 7.76 -4.35 -19.89
N GLU A 178 8.14 -4.02 -21.11
CA GLU A 178 9.02 -4.86 -21.91
C GLU A 178 10.44 -4.89 -21.32
N GLN A 179 10.92 -3.76 -20.81
CA GLN A 179 12.19 -3.71 -20.10
C GLN A 179 12.13 -4.54 -18.80
N ALA A 180 11.03 -4.46 -18.06
CA ALA A 180 10.82 -5.25 -16.84
C ALA A 180 10.80 -6.75 -17.11
N ARG A 181 10.17 -7.19 -18.22
CA ARG A 181 10.17 -8.60 -18.64
C ARG A 181 11.59 -9.12 -18.90
N GLY A 182 12.45 -8.30 -19.49
CA GLY A 182 13.86 -8.67 -19.73
C GLY A 182 14.71 -8.80 -18.45
N LEU A 183 14.21 -8.32 -17.30
CA LEU A 183 14.93 -8.41 -16.02
C LEU A 183 14.55 -9.64 -15.20
N THR A 184 13.49 -10.35 -15.54
CA THR A 184 13.03 -11.52 -14.80
C THR A 184 13.46 -12.81 -15.48
N THR A 185 13.87 -13.79 -14.68
CA THR A 185 14.17 -15.15 -15.16
C THR A 185 12.89 -16.00 -15.29
N GLN A 186 11.77 -15.53 -14.73
CA GLN A 186 10.45 -16.18 -14.85
C GLN A 186 9.44 -15.18 -15.43
N PRO A 187 9.06 -15.35 -16.71
CA PRO A 187 8.21 -14.40 -17.44
C PRO A 187 6.70 -14.54 -17.17
N GLU A 188 6.26 -15.34 -16.20
CA GLU A 188 4.82 -15.52 -15.88
C GLU A 188 4.32 -14.65 -14.74
#